data_bec1433d4cf1e5e36cd89145ddaaf98d
#
_entry.id   bec1433d4cf1e5e36cd89145ddaaf98d
#
_cell.length_a   1.000
_cell.length_b   1.000
_cell.length_c   1.000
_cell.angle_alpha   90.00
_cell.angle_beta   90.00
_cell.angle_gamma   90.00
#
_symmetry.space_group_name_H-M   'P 1'
#
loop_
_entity.id
_entity.type
_entity.pdbx_description
1 polymer ?
#
loop_
_entity_poly.entity_id
_entity_poly.type
_entity_poly.pdbx_seq_one_letter_code
_entity_poly.pdbx_strand_id
1 'polypeptide(L)'
;WSLSVSSVQFIDRLVSQHANISGMRRAVAALGTQPGYVLTDAMKVPGFTVPYLPIIGGDASARCIAAASVLAKQTRDDIMTDMANDYPHYGLEIHKGYSTKIHMDAVRHHGASPEHRYSYANVAKAHQEWLHAADNDTTEGGA
;
A
#
# COMPACT_ATOMS: atom_id res chain seq x y z
N TRP A 1 -9.97 18.03 5.37
CA TRP A 1 -9.70 16.66 4.90
C TRP A 1 -9.00 15.85 5.99
N SER A 2 -9.03 14.53 5.88
CA SER A 2 -8.30 13.59 6.73
C SER A 2 -7.76 12.46 5.88
N LEU A 3 -6.73 11.77 6.38
CA LEU A 3 -6.09 10.65 5.72
C LEU A 3 -5.81 9.54 6.74
N SER A 4 -5.95 8.30 6.32
CA SER A 4 -5.60 7.12 7.14
C SER A 4 -4.55 6.29 6.43
N VAL A 5 -3.43 6.09 7.09
CA VAL A 5 -2.37 5.18 6.66
C VAL A 5 -2.52 3.84 7.36
N SER A 6 -2.29 2.75 6.66
CA SER A 6 -2.28 1.39 7.21
C SER A 6 -0.88 0.81 7.07
N SER A 7 -0.35 0.22 8.15
CA SER A 7 0.93 -0.48 8.11
C SER A 7 0.86 -1.77 7.28
N VAL A 8 2.00 -2.23 6.81
CA VAL A 8 2.14 -3.49 6.07
C VAL A 8 1.61 -4.66 6.89
N GLN A 9 1.96 -4.74 8.17
CA GLN A 9 1.53 -5.80 9.08
C GLN A 9 -0.01 -5.83 9.25
N PHE A 10 -0.65 -4.66 9.25
CA PHE A 10 -2.10 -4.56 9.32
C PHE A 10 -2.75 -5.06 8.03
N ILE A 11 -2.17 -4.73 6.87
CA ILE A 11 -2.68 -5.16 5.56
C ILE A 11 -2.51 -6.67 5.39
N ASP A 12 -1.36 -7.23 5.78
CA ASP A 12 -1.08 -8.66 5.66
C ASP A 12 -2.00 -9.52 6.58
N ARG A 13 -2.39 -8.99 7.75
CA ARG A 13 -3.32 -9.67 8.66
C ARG A 13 -4.78 -9.68 8.16
N LEU A 14 -5.23 -8.58 7.57
CA LEU A 14 -6.66 -8.38 7.28
C LEU A 14 -7.04 -8.63 5.82
N VAL A 15 -6.07 -8.87 4.95
CA VAL A 15 -6.24 -8.83 3.48
C VAL A 15 -6.61 -7.41 3.01
N SER A 16 -6.15 -7.04 1.82
CA SER A 16 -6.22 -5.66 1.29
C SER A 16 -7.63 -5.03 1.33
N GLN A 17 -8.68 -5.83 1.09
CA GLN A 17 -10.05 -5.33 1.07
C GLN A 17 -10.52 -4.85 2.45
N HIS A 18 -10.29 -5.63 3.50
CA HIS A 18 -10.68 -5.26 4.86
C HIS A 18 -9.83 -4.09 5.39
N ALA A 19 -8.55 -4.04 5.01
CA ALA A 19 -7.67 -2.92 5.34
C ALA A 19 -8.16 -1.61 4.69
N ASN A 20 -8.61 -1.65 3.43
CA ASN A 20 -9.20 -0.49 2.74
C ASN A 20 -10.49 -0.02 3.41
N ILE A 21 -11.42 -0.92 3.70
CA ILE A 21 -12.68 -0.59 4.41
C ILE A 21 -12.38 0.06 5.76
N SER A 22 -11.47 -0.53 6.54
CA SER A 22 -11.04 0.03 7.83
C SER A 22 -10.38 1.40 7.68
N GLY A 23 -9.53 1.58 6.65
CA GLY A 23 -8.88 2.84 6.33
C GLY A 23 -9.90 3.95 6.00
N MET A 24 -10.87 3.67 5.14
CA MET A 24 -11.94 4.61 4.80
C MET A 24 -12.77 5.01 6.02
N ARG A 25 -13.11 4.06 6.90
CA ARG A 25 -13.84 4.37 8.14
C ARG A 25 -13.04 5.27 9.07
N ARG A 26 -11.74 4.99 9.27
CA ARG A 26 -10.87 5.82 10.09
C ARG A 26 -10.71 7.22 9.49
N ALA A 27 -10.55 7.33 8.17
CA ALA A 27 -10.44 8.62 7.50
C ALA A 27 -11.70 9.46 7.70
N VAL A 28 -12.91 8.89 7.53
CA VAL A 28 -14.17 9.61 7.76
C VAL A 28 -14.34 9.98 9.24
N ALA A 29 -13.98 9.10 10.17
CA ALA A 29 -14.07 9.37 11.60
C ALA A 29 -13.10 10.46 12.08
N ALA A 30 -11.98 10.65 11.39
CA ALA A 30 -10.97 11.65 11.72
C ALA A 30 -11.23 13.04 11.08
N LEU A 31 -12.35 13.21 10.36
CA LEU A 31 -12.73 14.52 9.82
C LEU A 31 -13.07 15.49 10.97
N GLY A 32 -12.56 16.72 10.87
CA GLY A 32 -12.89 17.79 11.84
C GLY A 32 -14.34 18.27 11.77
N THR A 33 -15.07 17.87 10.72
CA THR A 33 -16.50 18.18 10.54
C THR A 33 -17.22 16.89 10.17
N GLN A 34 -18.31 16.59 10.85
CA GLN A 34 -19.15 15.43 10.56
C GLN A 34 -19.80 15.58 9.17
N PRO A 35 -19.57 14.66 8.22
CA PRO A 35 -20.24 14.71 6.94
C PRO A 35 -21.72 14.29 7.09
N GLY A 36 -22.62 14.91 6.30
CA GLY A 36 -24.02 14.46 6.23
C GLY A 36 -24.21 13.25 5.30
N TYR A 37 -23.25 13.01 4.39
CA TYR A 37 -23.28 11.92 3.41
C TYR A 37 -21.86 11.58 2.96
N VAL A 38 -21.59 10.30 2.66
CA VAL A 38 -20.27 9.83 2.19
C VAL A 38 -20.40 9.20 0.80
N LEU A 39 -19.52 9.56 -0.12
CA LEU A 39 -19.35 8.88 -1.39
C LEU A 39 -18.05 8.07 -1.37
N THR A 40 -18.11 6.81 -1.80
CA THR A 40 -16.94 5.91 -1.87
C THR A 40 -16.71 5.46 -3.31
N ASP A 41 -15.43 5.27 -3.71
CA ASP A 41 -15.11 4.68 -5.00
C ASP A 41 -15.31 3.17 -4.96
N ALA A 42 -16.30 2.69 -5.71
CA ALA A 42 -16.70 1.30 -5.92
C ALA A 42 -16.98 0.46 -4.66
N MET A 43 -16.41 0.77 -3.51
CA MET A 43 -16.43 -0.08 -2.32
C MET A 43 -17.65 0.18 -1.43
N LYS A 44 -18.32 -0.91 -1.05
CA LYS A 44 -19.29 -0.88 0.08
C LYS A 44 -18.52 -0.84 1.39
N VAL A 45 -18.77 0.19 2.20
CA VAL A 45 -18.11 0.42 3.49
C VAL A 45 -19.15 0.37 4.62
N PRO A 46 -19.49 -0.80 5.15
CA PRO A 46 -20.41 -0.90 6.27
C PRO A 46 -19.83 -0.24 7.53
N GLY A 47 -20.70 0.32 8.37
CA GLY A 47 -20.34 0.89 9.67
C GLY A 47 -20.02 2.39 9.64
N PHE A 48 -20.37 3.12 8.59
CA PHE A 48 -20.51 4.57 8.67
C PHE A 48 -21.74 4.92 9.52
N THR A 49 -21.64 6.01 10.26
CA THR A 49 -22.76 6.56 11.08
C THR A 49 -23.71 7.44 10.26
N VAL A 50 -23.37 7.71 9.01
CA VAL A 50 -24.13 8.53 8.07
C VAL A 50 -24.42 7.75 6.79
N PRO A 51 -25.44 8.13 6.01
CA PRO A 51 -25.71 7.51 4.73
C PRO A 51 -24.51 7.57 3.79
N TYR A 52 -24.33 6.54 2.99
CA TYR A 52 -23.25 6.50 2.00
C TYR A 52 -23.67 5.84 0.69
N LEU A 53 -22.97 6.16 -0.39
CA LEU A 53 -23.18 5.59 -1.72
C LEU A 53 -21.85 5.17 -2.35
N PRO A 54 -21.66 3.89 -2.68
CA PRO A 54 -20.55 3.46 -3.52
C PRO A 54 -20.83 3.78 -4.99
N ILE A 55 -19.89 4.44 -5.65
CA ILE A 55 -19.97 4.86 -7.05
C ILE A 55 -18.87 4.15 -7.81
N ILE A 56 -19.21 3.32 -8.79
CA ILE A 56 -18.24 2.66 -9.67
C ILE A 56 -17.59 3.73 -10.58
N GLY A 57 -16.25 3.80 -10.60
CA GLY A 57 -15.53 4.87 -11.29
C GLY A 57 -15.82 6.24 -10.67
N GLY A 58 -15.96 6.28 -9.35
CA GLY A 58 -16.29 7.49 -8.60
C GLY A 58 -15.24 8.58 -8.74
N ASP A 59 -13.98 8.22 -8.90
CA ASP A 59 -12.86 9.13 -9.14
C ASP A 59 -13.00 9.90 -10.46
N ALA A 60 -13.62 9.33 -11.47
CA ALA A 60 -13.90 9.96 -12.76
C ALA A 60 -15.22 10.75 -12.77
N SER A 61 -16.19 10.39 -11.90
CA SER A 61 -17.58 10.92 -11.96
C SER A 61 -17.96 11.85 -10.80
N ALA A 62 -17.25 11.80 -9.67
CA ALA A 62 -17.53 12.60 -8.47
C ALA A 62 -16.29 13.41 -8.03
N ARG A 63 -16.39 14.75 -8.08
CA ARG A 63 -15.25 15.64 -7.76
C ARG A 63 -14.66 15.43 -6.37
N CYS A 64 -15.49 15.11 -5.37
CA CYS A 64 -15.02 14.87 -4.00
C CYS A 64 -14.21 13.57 -3.91
N ILE A 65 -14.59 12.52 -4.65
CA ILE A 65 -13.83 11.27 -4.74
C ILE A 65 -12.52 11.52 -5.50
N ALA A 66 -12.57 12.22 -6.64
CA ALA A 66 -11.37 12.62 -7.38
C ALA A 66 -10.37 13.38 -6.51
N ALA A 67 -10.83 14.38 -5.76
CA ALA A 67 -10.00 15.17 -4.85
C ALA A 67 -9.38 14.29 -3.74
N ALA A 68 -10.16 13.40 -3.13
CA ALA A 68 -9.69 12.48 -2.12
C ALA A 68 -8.62 11.50 -2.68
N SER A 69 -8.84 11.00 -3.90
CA SER A 69 -7.89 10.11 -4.60
C SER A 69 -6.55 10.79 -4.87
N VAL A 70 -6.58 12.06 -5.31
CA VAL A 70 -5.35 12.85 -5.56
C VAL A 70 -4.58 13.07 -4.25
N LEU A 71 -5.26 13.46 -3.17
CA LEU A 71 -4.62 13.66 -1.86
C LEU A 71 -4.00 12.36 -1.33
N ALA A 72 -4.75 11.26 -1.41
CA ALA A 72 -4.26 9.96 -0.96
C ALA A 72 -3.04 9.49 -1.78
N LYS A 73 -3.10 9.65 -3.10
CA LYS A 73 -2.00 9.28 -4.00
C LYS A 73 -0.76 10.13 -3.73
N GLN A 74 -0.90 11.45 -3.64
CA GLN A 74 0.24 12.34 -3.39
C GLN A 74 0.90 12.03 -2.06
N THR A 75 0.12 11.91 -0.99
CA THR A 75 0.66 11.56 0.33
C THR A 75 1.38 10.21 0.32
N ARG A 76 0.83 9.21 -0.39
CA ARG A 76 1.49 7.92 -0.54
C ARG A 76 2.82 8.04 -1.29
N ASP A 77 2.84 8.78 -2.37
CA ASP A 77 4.03 8.98 -3.20
C ASP A 77 5.13 9.72 -2.40
N ASP A 78 4.75 10.68 -1.55
CA ASP A 78 5.66 11.38 -0.64
C ASP A 78 6.25 10.41 0.41
N ILE A 79 5.41 9.61 1.08
CA ILE A 79 5.84 8.58 2.02
C ILE A 79 6.83 7.61 1.37
N MET A 80 6.57 7.16 0.14
CA MET A 80 7.47 6.24 -0.56
C MET A 80 8.80 6.91 -0.95
N THR A 81 8.79 8.21 -1.23
CA THR A 81 10.02 8.98 -1.48
C THR A 81 10.85 9.13 -0.21
N ASP A 82 10.20 9.45 0.91
CA ASP A 82 10.89 9.56 2.21
C ASP A 82 11.46 8.20 2.64
N MET A 83 10.70 7.12 2.45
CA MET A 83 11.13 5.75 2.75
C MET A 83 12.36 5.30 1.92
N ALA A 84 12.59 5.89 0.75
CA ALA A 84 13.77 5.61 -0.04
C ALA A 84 15.09 5.99 0.68
N ASN A 85 15.05 6.92 1.64
CA ASN A 85 16.21 7.28 2.46
C ASN A 85 16.59 6.14 3.42
N ASP A 86 15.58 5.42 3.97
CA ASP A 86 15.79 4.29 4.89
C ASP A 86 16.10 3.00 4.12
N TYR A 87 15.62 2.90 2.87
CA TYR A 87 15.76 1.71 2.00
C TYR A 87 16.29 2.07 0.61
N PRO A 88 17.53 2.60 0.50
CA PRO A 88 18.06 3.17 -0.74
C PRO A 88 18.24 2.15 -1.88
N HIS A 89 18.32 0.85 -1.56
CA HIS A 89 18.58 -0.19 -2.55
C HIS A 89 17.36 -0.62 -3.37
N TYR A 90 16.15 -0.16 -2.99
CA TYR A 90 14.91 -0.59 -3.66
C TYR A 90 14.41 0.36 -4.73
N GLY A 91 14.89 1.62 -4.80
CA GLY A 91 14.46 2.63 -5.77
C GLY A 91 13.01 3.08 -5.56
N LEU A 92 12.56 3.17 -4.30
CA LEU A 92 11.19 3.51 -3.93
C LEU A 92 10.77 4.91 -4.40
N GLU A 93 11.72 5.81 -4.52
CA GLU A 93 11.53 7.17 -5.06
C GLU A 93 11.15 7.18 -6.55
N ILE A 94 11.46 6.10 -7.28
CA ILE A 94 11.17 5.98 -8.72
C ILE A 94 9.79 5.33 -8.93
N HIS A 95 9.60 4.13 -8.43
CA HIS A 95 8.42 3.31 -8.71
C HIS A 95 7.36 3.33 -7.62
N LYS A 96 7.57 4.08 -6.53
CA LYS A 96 6.61 4.26 -5.43
C LYS A 96 6.03 2.95 -4.87
N GLY A 97 6.83 1.89 -4.83
CA GLY A 97 6.42 0.57 -4.37
C GLY A 97 5.52 -0.23 -5.32
N TYR A 98 5.31 0.25 -6.55
CA TYR A 98 4.62 -0.56 -7.57
C TYR A 98 5.49 -1.74 -8.02
N SER A 99 4.85 -2.86 -8.41
CA SER A 99 5.51 -4.10 -8.83
C SER A 99 6.16 -3.98 -10.22
N THR A 100 7.03 -3.01 -10.40
CA THR A 100 7.83 -2.86 -11.61
C THR A 100 8.95 -3.89 -11.65
N LYS A 101 9.53 -4.10 -12.84
CA LYS A 101 10.70 -4.98 -12.98
C LYS A 101 11.84 -4.55 -12.07
N ILE A 102 12.13 -3.24 -12.02
CA ILE A 102 13.20 -2.66 -11.17
C ILE A 102 12.98 -3.01 -9.69
N HIS A 103 11.73 -2.84 -9.20
CA HIS A 103 11.40 -3.17 -7.81
C HIS A 103 11.56 -4.67 -7.52
N MET A 104 11.05 -5.53 -8.39
CA MET A 104 11.16 -6.98 -8.18
C MET A 104 12.60 -7.48 -8.31
N ASP A 105 13.40 -6.90 -9.17
CA ASP A 105 14.83 -7.21 -9.29
C ASP A 105 15.59 -6.77 -8.02
N ALA A 106 15.26 -5.61 -7.44
CA ALA A 106 15.83 -5.17 -6.16
C ALA A 106 15.48 -6.14 -5.01
N VAL A 107 14.23 -6.63 -4.96
CA VAL A 107 13.81 -7.63 -3.95
C VAL A 107 14.55 -8.96 -4.14
N ARG A 108 14.83 -9.40 -5.37
CA ARG A 108 15.65 -10.59 -5.63
C ARG A 108 17.10 -10.43 -5.19
N HIS A 109 17.60 -9.21 -5.23
CA HIS A 109 19.02 -8.93 -4.93
C HIS A 109 19.28 -8.68 -3.44
N HIS A 110 18.33 -8.03 -2.76
CA HIS A 110 18.50 -7.57 -1.38
C HIS A 110 17.54 -8.24 -0.38
N GLY A 111 16.67 -9.14 -0.85
CA GLY A 111 15.56 -9.67 -0.05
C GLY A 111 14.41 -8.68 0.08
N ALA A 112 13.35 -9.06 0.74
CA ALA A 112 12.25 -8.17 1.07
C ALA A 112 12.49 -7.51 2.43
N SER A 113 12.33 -6.19 2.51
CA SER A 113 12.40 -5.43 3.78
C SER A 113 11.13 -5.65 4.61
N PRO A 114 11.10 -5.26 5.91
CA PRO A 114 9.90 -5.32 6.74
C PRO A 114 8.70 -4.51 6.21
N GLU A 115 8.95 -3.58 5.29
CA GLU A 115 7.91 -2.73 4.67
C GLU A 115 7.33 -3.36 3.39
N HIS A 116 7.79 -4.54 2.99
CA HIS A 116 7.20 -5.29 1.89
C HIS A 116 6.02 -6.15 2.37
N ARG A 117 5.00 -6.25 1.51
CA ARG A 117 3.82 -7.10 1.78
C ARG A 117 4.12 -8.53 1.40
N TYR A 118 4.51 -9.33 2.38
CA TYR A 118 4.84 -10.75 2.17
C TYR A 118 3.65 -11.61 1.71
N SER A 119 2.42 -11.16 1.95
CA SER A 119 1.20 -11.80 1.42
C SER A 119 1.06 -11.69 -0.10
N TYR A 120 1.83 -10.82 -0.76
CA TYR A 120 1.79 -10.66 -2.21
C TYR A 120 2.70 -11.68 -2.88
N ALA A 121 2.12 -12.52 -3.76
CA ALA A 121 2.80 -13.65 -4.38
C ALA A 121 4.10 -13.28 -5.12
N ASN A 122 4.15 -12.13 -5.78
CA ASN A 122 5.34 -11.64 -6.47
C ASN A 122 6.46 -11.25 -5.51
N VAL A 123 6.14 -10.65 -4.37
CA VAL A 123 7.11 -10.32 -3.31
C VAL A 123 7.60 -11.60 -2.63
N ALA A 124 6.69 -12.48 -2.24
CA ALA A 124 7.04 -13.76 -1.63
C ALA A 124 7.97 -14.58 -2.54
N LYS A 125 7.65 -14.66 -3.84
CA LYS A 125 8.48 -15.37 -4.83
C LYS A 125 9.87 -14.74 -4.95
N ALA A 126 9.97 -13.42 -5.12
CA ALA A 126 11.24 -12.74 -5.26
C ALA A 126 12.13 -12.88 -4.00
N HIS A 127 11.52 -12.86 -2.81
CA HIS A 127 12.22 -13.09 -1.56
C HIS A 127 12.72 -14.51 -1.41
N GLN A 128 11.96 -15.53 -1.83
CA GLN A 128 12.40 -16.92 -1.86
C GLN A 128 13.60 -17.12 -2.81
N GLU A 129 13.56 -16.49 -3.98
CA GLU A 129 14.68 -16.53 -4.92
C GLU A 129 15.97 -15.94 -4.30
N TRP A 130 15.86 -14.87 -3.52
CA TRP A 130 16.97 -14.30 -2.75
C TRP A 130 17.51 -15.26 -1.68
N LEU A 131 16.64 -15.92 -0.90
CA LEU A 131 17.03 -16.89 0.11
C LEU A 131 17.81 -18.06 -0.51
N HIS A 132 17.33 -18.60 -1.63
CA HIS A 132 18.01 -19.69 -2.32
C HIS A 132 19.39 -19.30 -2.88
N ALA A 133 19.53 -18.04 -3.35
CA ALA A 133 20.81 -17.54 -3.82
C ALA A 133 21.83 -17.42 -2.66
N ALA A 134 21.39 -16.93 -1.50
CA ALA A 134 22.22 -16.79 -0.31
C ALA A 134 22.68 -18.15 0.26
N ASP A 135 21.81 -19.18 0.23
CA ASP A 135 22.15 -20.52 0.69
C ASP A 135 23.21 -21.20 -0.22
N ASN A 136 23.14 -20.95 -1.53
CA ASN A 136 24.13 -21.51 -2.47
C ASN A 136 25.52 -20.86 -2.33
N ASP A 137 25.57 -19.55 -2.04
CA ASP A 137 26.83 -18.81 -1.86
C ASP A 137 27.58 -19.27 -0.58
N THR A 138 26.84 -19.66 0.45
CA THR A 138 27.41 -20.19 1.71
C THR A 138 27.95 -21.62 1.57
N THR A 139 27.48 -22.40 0.60
CA THR A 139 27.95 -23.77 0.37
C THR A 139 29.20 -23.85 -0.51
N GLU A 140 29.48 -22.84 -1.35
CA GLU A 140 30.68 -22.82 -2.21
C GLU A 140 31.91 -22.19 -1.53
N GLY A 141 31.74 -21.43 -0.44
CA GLY A 141 32.80 -20.73 0.29
C GLY A 141 33.51 -21.59 1.38
N GLY A 142 33.21 -22.89 1.49
CA GLY A 142 33.68 -23.79 2.55
C GLY A 142 34.63 -24.91 2.09
N ALA A 143 35.36 -24.71 0.99
CA ALA A 143 36.36 -25.70 0.51
C ALA A 143 37.78 -25.16 0.59
#